data_de25836fdbda4c780a7c44bece48b962
#
_entry.id   de25836fdbda4c780a7c44bece48b962
#
_cell.length_a   1.000
_cell.length_b   1.000
_cell.length_c   1.000
_cell.angle_alpha   90.00
_cell.angle_beta   90.00
_cell.angle_gamma   90.00
#
_symmetry.space_group_name_H-M   'P 1'
#
loop_
_entity.id
_entity.type
_entity.pdbx_description
1 polymer ?
#
loop_
_entity_poly.entity_id
_entity_poly.type
_entity_poly.pdbx_seq_one_letter_code
_entity_poly.pdbx_strand_id
1 'polypeptide(L)'
;MNDQERLLTIFLRLQFGTQLGKKQLAQEFEVSEKTIQRDFSLLRDILSSNTSYSGDLFYNRKTNKYCLASKSVFNKKDILVISKILLENRALNRQEIASLLNNLLVLVPRDDQKEIEQIIGSEKINYAPLTDQQNRIEKIWNLSEAILHEQVLDIIYQKPYSESSKRQTVLPVSLYYDNHYFYLVVYQLKHATYITLRVDRIQSWSFSGIEKPSISYRDKFRDGDIRNERVDAFIGKKISIEIEYLYDPTIVMDQFPNAKIVGKNGGWTHFQFESQHTPGLKRWLLGQGEAVTVLSPRILVEDMKQTVQEMIDKYR
;
A
#
# COMPACT_ATOMS: atom_id res chain seq x y z
N MET A 1 -40.96 20.16 12.90
CA MET A 1 -39.98 19.00 12.92
C MET A 1 -40.30 18.20 14.17
N ASN A 2 -40.39 16.87 14.06
CA ASN A 2 -40.63 16.03 15.25
C ASN A 2 -39.32 15.85 16.07
N ASP A 3 -39.46 15.31 17.31
CA ASP A 3 -38.36 15.18 18.23
C ASP A 3 -37.23 14.23 17.71
N GLN A 4 -37.62 13.18 17.00
CA GLN A 4 -36.68 12.19 16.44
C GLN A 4 -35.89 12.79 15.26
N GLU A 5 -36.55 13.51 14.36
CA GLU A 5 -35.89 14.21 13.24
C GLU A 5 -34.93 15.27 13.75
N ARG A 6 -35.30 16.01 14.78
CA ARG A 6 -34.44 17.00 15.42
C ARG A 6 -33.20 16.37 16.02
N LEU A 7 -33.38 15.31 16.81
CA LEU A 7 -32.27 14.58 17.45
C LEU A 7 -31.30 14.03 16.41
N LEU A 8 -31.81 13.40 15.37
CA LEU A 8 -31.00 12.86 14.28
C LEU A 8 -30.26 13.97 13.52
N THR A 9 -30.92 15.09 13.27
CA THR A 9 -30.30 16.24 12.60
C THR A 9 -29.15 16.82 13.41
N ILE A 10 -29.35 16.96 14.75
CA ILE A 10 -28.29 17.40 15.67
C ILE A 10 -27.12 16.42 15.66
N PHE A 11 -27.38 15.12 15.75
CA PHE A 11 -26.35 14.08 15.71
C PHE A 11 -25.56 14.08 14.41
N LEU A 12 -26.22 14.11 13.26
CA LEU A 12 -25.55 14.15 11.95
C LEU A 12 -24.65 15.38 11.79
N ARG A 13 -25.13 16.58 12.20
CA ARG A 13 -24.30 17.79 12.17
C ARG A 13 -23.07 17.70 13.05
N LEU A 14 -23.21 17.14 14.26
CA LEU A 14 -22.11 16.90 15.17
C LEU A 14 -21.10 15.88 14.60
N GLN A 15 -21.62 14.82 13.98
CA GLN A 15 -20.79 13.79 13.34
C GLN A 15 -19.96 14.34 12.18
N PHE A 16 -20.49 15.31 11.43
CA PHE A 16 -19.75 16.03 10.40
C PHE A 16 -18.87 17.19 10.93
N GLY A 17 -18.60 17.21 12.22
CA GLY A 17 -17.69 18.17 12.85
C GLY A 17 -18.28 19.56 13.09
N THR A 18 -19.58 19.76 12.90
CA THR A 18 -20.25 21.05 13.16
C THR A 18 -20.34 21.28 14.67
N GLN A 19 -19.85 22.42 15.14
CA GLN A 19 -20.03 22.84 16.53
C GLN A 19 -21.39 23.52 16.71
N LEU A 20 -22.21 23.05 17.62
CA LEU A 20 -23.62 23.46 17.78
C LEU A 20 -23.88 24.20 19.08
N GLY A 21 -24.44 25.40 18.98
CA GLY A 21 -24.86 26.22 20.12
C GLY A 21 -26.33 25.99 20.48
N LYS A 22 -26.64 25.86 21.78
CA LYS A 22 -28.04 25.64 22.24
C LYS A 22 -29.01 26.73 21.78
N LYS A 23 -28.64 27.99 21.95
CA LYS A 23 -29.47 29.13 21.58
C LYS A 23 -29.80 29.16 20.09
N GLN A 24 -28.82 28.89 19.26
CA GLN A 24 -28.97 28.84 17.79
C GLN A 24 -29.92 27.72 17.37
N LEU A 25 -29.75 26.51 17.93
CA LEU A 25 -30.60 25.35 17.65
C LEU A 25 -32.05 25.57 18.16
N ALA A 26 -32.19 26.18 19.32
CA ALA A 26 -33.51 26.50 19.90
C ALA A 26 -34.31 27.43 18.98
N GLN A 27 -33.66 28.45 18.41
CA GLN A 27 -34.25 29.35 17.42
C GLN A 27 -34.59 28.65 16.08
N GLU A 28 -33.62 27.86 15.58
CA GLU A 28 -33.76 27.15 14.30
C GLU A 28 -34.90 26.11 14.31
N PHE A 29 -35.03 25.39 15.43
CA PHE A 29 -36.02 24.32 15.57
C PHE A 29 -37.33 24.77 16.24
N GLU A 30 -37.42 26.07 16.58
CA GLU A 30 -38.60 26.66 17.26
C GLU A 30 -38.96 25.92 18.57
N VAL A 31 -37.97 25.57 19.37
CA VAL A 31 -38.11 24.89 20.65
C VAL A 31 -37.37 25.61 21.78
N SER A 32 -37.62 25.23 23.03
CA SER A 32 -36.91 25.82 24.18
C SER A 32 -35.44 25.35 24.22
N GLU A 33 -34.56 26.18 24.78
CA GLU A 33 -33.16 25.75 25.06
C GLU A 33 -33.12 24.54 26.02
N LYS A 34 -34.13 24.38 26.86
CA LYS A 34 -34.27 23.22 27.75
C LYS A 34 -34.54 21.93 26.98
N THR A 35 -35.30 22.02 25.89
CA THR A 35 -35.53 20.90 24.94
C THR A 35 -34.22 20.49 24.28
N ILE A 36 -33.48 21.45 23.72
CA ILE A 36 -32.15 21.18 23.13
C ILE A 36 -31.16 20.60 24.13
N GLN A 37 -31.22 21.06 25.40
CA GLN A 37 -30.38 20.49 26.46
C GLN A 37 -30.71 19.01 26.74
N ARG A 38 -31.99 18.64 26.67
CA ARG A 38 -32.43 17.24 26.84
C ARG A 38 -31.96 16.40 25.63
N ASP A 39 -32.05 16.93 24.43
CA ASP A 39 -31.55 16.26 23.22
C ASP A 39 -30.05 15.97 23.32
N PHE A 40 -29.24 16.93 23.77
CA PHE A 40 -27.81 16.70 24.00
C PHE A 40 -27.53 15.69 25.14
N SER A 41 -28.33 15.68 26.20
CA SER A 41 -28.20 14.70 27.26
C SER A 41 -28.50 13.29 26.74
N LEU A 42 -29.62 13.14 26.01
CA LEU A 42 -30.02 11.88 25.43
C LEU A 42 -28.95 11.36 24.43
N LEU A 43 -28.40 12.24 23.57
CA LEU A 43 -27.31 11.87 22.69
C LEU A 43 -26.07 11.39 23.44
N ARG A 44 -25.72 12.06 24.54
CA ARG A 44 -24.58 11.67 25.38
C ARG A 44 -24.80 10.27 25.98
N ASP A 45 -26.01 10.02 26.51
CA ASP A 45 -26.35 8.72 27.12
C ASP A 45 -26.31 7.59 26.07
N ILE A 46 -26.86 7.82 24.88
CA ILE A 46 -26.84 6.86 23.77
C ILE A 46 -25.39 6.57 23.35
N LEU A 47 -24.58 7.61 23.18
CA LEU A 47 -23.19 7.48 22.73
C LEU A 47 -22.31 6.78 23.78
N SER A 48 -22.54 7.07 25.06
CA SER A 48 -21.79 6.42 26.16
C SER A 48 -22.17 4.95 26.36
N SER A 49 -23.40 4.56 26.04
CA SER A 49 -23.88 3.18 26.17
C SER A 49 -23.56 2.31 24.96
N ASN A 50 -23.21 2.92 23.81
CA ASN A 50 -22.91 2.18 22.59
C ASN A 50 -21.42 1.88 22.47
N THR A 51 -21.04 0.64 22.77
CA THR A 51 -19.65 0.16 22.71
C THR A 51 -19.03 0.18 21.29
N SER A 52 -19.85 0.20 20.25
CA SER A 52 -19.41 0.25 18.84
C SER A 52 -19.09 1.68 18.37
N TYR A 53 -19.46 2.70 19.16
CA TYR A 53 -19.21 4.09 18.84
C TYR A 53 -18.21 4.71 19.80
N SER A 54 -17.05 5.12 19.30
CA SER A 54 -15.98 5.72 20.10
C SER A 54 -15.96 7.24 19.99
N GLY A 55 -17.02 7.92 20.45
CA GLY A 55 -17.09 9.38 20.44
C GLY A 55 -17.75 9.92 21.69
N ASP A 56 -17.22 11.02 22.22
CA ASP A 56 -17.78 11.70 23.39
C ASP A 56 -18.38 13.04 23.02
N LEU A 57 -19.61 13.30 23.46
CA LEU A 57 -20.24 14.61 23.34
C LEU A 57 -19.80 15.52 24.49
N PHE A 58 -19.04 16.53 24.20
CA PHE A 58 -18.55 17.50 25.16
C PHE A 58 -18.96 18.94 24.87
N TYR A 59 -18.99 19.76 25.91
CA TYR A 59 -19.27 21.18 25.80
C TYR A 59 -17.98 22.00 25.85
N ASN A 60 -17.70 22.73 24.76
CA ASN A 60 -16.56 23.63 24.68
C ASN A 60 -16.91 24.99 25.31
N ARG A 61 -16.40 25.27 26.49
CA ARG A 61 -16.66 26.52 27.23
C ARG A 61 -16.13 27.77 26.51
N LYS A 62 -15.07 27.64 25.70
CA LYS A 62 -14.48 28.80 24.97
C LYS A 62 -15.36 29.26 23.82
N THR A 63 -15.96 28.34 23.09
CA THR A 63 -16.82 28.62 21.94
C THR A 63 -18.31 28.63 22.30
N ASN A 64 -18.68 28.23 23.51
CA ASN A 64 -20.07 28.09 23.99
C ASN A 64 -20.91 27.12 23.14
N LYS A 65 -20.27 26.05 22.63
CA LYS A 65 -20.86 25.08 21.69
C LYS A 65 -20.60 23.64 22.12
N TYR A 66 -21.54 22.77 21.75
CA TYR A 66 -21.36 21.32 21.84
C TYR A 66 -20.58 20.82 20.64
N CYS A 67 -19.63 19.91 20.91
CA CYS A 67 -18.79 19.26 19.95
C CYS A 67 -18.83 17.76 20.19
N LEU A 68 -18.81 16.99 19.14
CA LEU A 68 -18.60 15.55 19.21
C LEU A 68 -17.11 15.29 18.99
N ALA A 69 -16.43 14.83 20.06
CA ALA A 69 -15.12 14.23 19.89
C ALA A 69 -15.35 12.81 19.38
N SER A 70 -15.52 12.66 18.09
CA SER A 70 -15.28 11.36 17.47
C SER A 70 -13.82 11.04 17.68
N LYS A 71 -13.49 9.90 18.27
CA LYS A 71 -12.19 9.28 18.03
C LYS A 71 -12.23 8.84 16.58
N SER A 72 -12.10 9.79 15.67
CA SER A 72 -11.82 9.47 14.28
C SER A 72 -10.64 8.51 14.29
N VAL A 73 -10.81 7.34 13.74
CA VAL A 73 -9.74 6.35 13.60
C VAL A 73 -8.56 7.00 12.88
N PHE A 74 -8.85 7.98 12.02
CA PHE A 74 -7.89 8.77 11.27
C PHE A 74 -7.97 10.26 11.62
N ASN A 75 -6.81 10.90 11.77
CA ASN A 75 -6.69 12.34 11.86
C ASN A 75 -6.16 12.91 10.52
N LYS A 76 -6.14 14.24 10.37
CA LYS A 76 -5.70 14.89 9.13
C LYS A 76 -4.26 14.54 8.72
N LYS A 77 -3.38 14.28 9.69
CA LYS A 77 -1.97 13.91 9.41
C LYS A 77 -1.90 12.52 8.80
N ASP A 78 -2.70 11.58 9.31
CA ASP A 78 -2.78 10.22 8.80
C ASP A 78 -3.28 10.22 7.35
N ILE A 79 -4.39 10.96 7.09
CA ILE A 79 -4.95 11.08 5.74
C ILE A 79 -3.96 11.75 4.78
N LEU A 80 -3.26 12.79 5.22
CA LEU A 80 -2.23 13.43 4.40
C LEU A 80 -1.11 12.47 4.01
N VAL A 81 -0.55 11.73 4.97
CA VAL A 81 0.54 10.76 4.72
C VAL A 81 0.08 9.66 3.76
N ILE A 82 -1.10 9.08 4.00
CA ILE A 82 -1.66 8.05 3.11
C ILE A 82 -1.87 8.61 1.69
N SER A 83 -2.41 9.84 1.58
CA SER A 83 -2.64 10.50 0.29
C SER A 83 -1.34 10.73 -0.48
N LYS A 84 -0.27 11.16 0.19
CA LYS A 84 1.06 11.33 -0.42
C LYS A 84 1.61 10.01 -0.96
N ILE A 85 1.54 8.93 -0.17
CA ILE A 85 1.98 7.60 -0.59
C ILE A 85 1.17 7.10 -1.80
N LEU A 86 -0.16 7.30 -1.78
CA LEU A 86 -1.04 6.89 -2.87
C LEU A 86 -0.78 7.68 -4.16
N LEU A 87 -0.50 8.97 -4.09
CA LEU A 87 -0.20 9.81 -5.25
C LEU A 87 1.14 9.45 -5.89
N GLU A 88 2.15 9.06 -5.10
CA GLU A 88 3.45 8.61 -5.62
C GLU A 88 3.39 7.21 -6.24
N ASN A 89 2.43 6.40 -5.81
CA ASN A 89 2.33 4.99 -6.17
C ASN A 89 2.14 4.74 -7.69
N ARG A 90 1.39 5.57 -8.42
CA ARG A 90 1.08 5.48 -9.85
C ARG A 90 0.38 4.20 -10.32
N ALA A 91 0.17 3.20 -9.48
CA ALA A 91 -0.39 1.91 -9.85
C ALA A 91 -1.89 1.94 -10.17
N LEU A 92 -2.61 2.91 -9.65
CA LEU A 92 -4.04 3.08 -9.85
C LEU A 92 -4.31 4.01 -11.05
N ASN A 93 -5.42 3.81 -11.76
CA ASN A 93 -5.81 4.77 -12.79
C ASN A 93 -6.33 6.08 -12.17
N ARG A 94 -6.53 7.13 -13.01
CA ARG A 94 -6.98 8.45 -12.53
C ARG A 94 -8.32 8.41 -11.78
N GLN A 95 -9.22 7.56 -12.20
CA GLN A 95 -10.55 7.45 -11.60
C GLN A 95 -10.50 6.74 -10.25
N GLU A 96 -9.73 5.66 -10.15
CA GLU A 96 -9.53 4.92 -8.91
C GLU A 96 -8.85 5.78 -7.83
N ILE A 97 -7.75 6.46 -8.19
CA ILE A 97 -7.04 7.31 -7.23
C ILE A 97 -7.91 8.49 -6.76
N ALA A 98 -8.66 9.13 -7.67
CA ALA A 98 -9.56 10.21 -7.29
C ALA A 98 -10.66 9.74 -6.34
N SER A 99 -11.26 8.58 -6.61
CA SER A 99 -12.28 7.97 -5.74
C SER A 99 -11.72 7.64 -4.36
N LEU A 100 -10.55 6.98 -4.29
CA LEU A 100 -9.89 6.64 -3.03
C LEU A 100 -9.56 7.89 -2.20
N LEU A 101 -8.96 8.91 -2.81
CA LEU A 101 -8.63 10.15 -2.10
C LEU A 101 -9.88 10.83 -1.56
N ASN A 102 -10.97 10.89 -2.34
CA ASN A 102 -12.22 11.46 -1.88
C ASN A 102 -12.81 10.67 -0.69
N ASN A 103 -12.79 9.34 -0.75
CA ASN A 103 -13.25 8.49 0.34
C ASN A 103 -12.41 8.66 1.63
N LEU A 104 -11.09 8.85 1.50
CA LEU A 104 -10.23 9.14 2.63
C LEU A 104 -10.51 10.52 3.23
N LEU A 105 -10.72 11.54 2.40
CA LEU A 105 -11.00 12.90 2.87
C LEU A 105 -12.29 12.99 3.67
N VAL A 106 -13.32 12.20 3.35
CA VAL A 106 -14.59 12.17 4.11
C VAL A 106 -14.39 11.71 5.57
N LEU A 107 -13.29 11.03 5.89
CA LEU A 107 -12.99 10.56 7.26
C LEU A 107 -12.55 11.67 8.21
N VAL A 108 -12.31 12.88 7.73
CA VAL A 108 -11.89 14.04 8.54
C VAL A 108 -12.87 15.21 8.38
N PRO A 109 -12.92 16.18 9.33
CA PRO A 109 -13.77 17.37 9.26
C PRO A 109 -13.52 18.20 8.00
N ARG A 110 -14.54 18.93 7.52
CA ARG A 110 -14.48 19.71 6.28
C ARG A 110 -13.32 20.72 6.20
N ASP A 111 -12.96 21.35 7.31
CA ASP A 111 -11.87 22.32 7.32
C ASP A 111 -10.51 21.60 7.14
N ASP A 112 -10.33 20.43 7.75
CA ASP A 112 -9.16 19.59 7.55
C ASP A 112 -9.10 19.03 6.12
N GLN A 113 -10.27 18.69 5.52
CA GLN A 113 -10.33 18.26 4.10
C GLN A 113 -9.78 19.35 3.17
N LYS A 114 -10.21 20.60 3.35
CA LYS A 114 -9.72 21.75 2.53
C LYS A 114 -8.22 21.95 2.68
N GLU A 115 -7.72 21.86 3.90
CA GLU A 115 -6.28 21.98 4.16
C GLU A 115 -5.47 20.89 3.45
N ILE A 116 -5.93 19.64 3.54
CA ILE A 116 -5.29 18.51 2.84
C ILE A 116 -5.36 18.70 1.32
N GLU A 117 -6.53 19.07 0.78
CA GLU A 117 -6.71 19.31 -0.65
C GLU A 117 -5.80 20.43 -1.19
N GLN A 118 -5.57 21.49 -0.42
CA GLN A 118 -4.60 22.52 -0.78
C GLN A 118 -3.18 21.98 -0.86
N ILE A 119 -2.79 21.11 0.09
CA ILE A 119 -1.45 20.53 0.15
C ILE A 119 -1.20 19.55 -1.02
N ILE A 120 -2.18 18.69 -1.34
CA ILE A 120 -1.99 17.65 -2.36
C ILE A 120 -2.50 18.06 -3.75
N GLY A 121 -3.07 19.25 -3.90
CA GLY A 121 -3.79 19.66 -5.12
C GLY A 121 -2.94 19.60 -6.39
N SER A 122 -1.70 20.08 -6.33
CA SER A 122 -0.78 20.02 -7.48
C SER A 122 -0.45 18.59 -7.88
N GLU A 123 -0.19 17.71 -6.92
CA GLU A 123 0.12 16.30 -7.18
C GLU A 123 -1.09 15.55 -7.74
N LYS A 124 -2.30 15.84 -7.21
CA LYS A 124 -3.55 15.27 -7.71
C LYS A 124 -3.81 15.65 -9.18
N ILE A 125 -3.58 16.91 -9.56
CA ILE A 125 -3.74 17.40 -10.93
C ILE A 125 -2.71 16.74 -11.86
N ASN A 126 -1.47 16.65 -11.44
CA ASN A 126 -0.36 16.13 -12.22
C ASN A 126 -0.18 14.61 -12.08
N TYR A 127 -1.08 13.92 -11.40
CA TYR A 127 -1.00 12.47 -11.24
C TYR A 127 -0.91 11.76 -12.59
N ALA A 128 0.16 11.02 -12.80
CA ALA A 128 0.43 10.26 -14.03
C ALA A 128 0.31 8.76 -13.75
N PRO A 129 -0.80 8.10 -14.06
CA PRO A 129 -0.95 6.66 -13.89
C PRO A 129 -0.03 5.88 -14.82
N LEU A 130 0.07 4.58 -14.63
CA LEU A 130 0.72 3.68 -15.59
C LEU A 130 0.00 3.72 -16.94
N THR A 131 0.72 3.36 -18.00
CA THR A 131 0.25 3.51 -19.39
C THR A 131 -0.99 2.69 -19.74
N ASP A 132 -1.22 1.58 -19.06
CA ASP A 132 -2.31 0.65 -19.37
C ASP A 132 -3.70 1.09 -18.84
N GLN A 133 -3.77 2.03 -17.92
CA GLN A 133 -4.97 2.63 -17.33
C GLN A 133 -6.09 1.65 -16.90
N GLN A 134 -5.73 0.37 -16.63
CA GLN A 134 -6.71 -0.64 -16.22
C GLN A 134 -7.24 -0.37 -14.81
N ASN A 135 -8.44 -0.85 -14.52
CA ASN A 135 -8.97 -0.91 -13.16
C ASN A 135 -8.21 -1.97 -12.34
N ARG A 136 -7.64 -1.55 -11.23
CA ARG A 136 -6.78 -2.39 -10.38
C ARG A 136 -7.49 -2.89 -9.13
N ILE A 137 -8.31 -2.06 -8.51
CA ILE A 137 -8.91 -2.34 -7.20
C ILE A 137 -9.71 -3.63 -7.23
N GLU A 138 -10.65 -3.75 -8.18
CA GLU A 138 -11.45 -4.97 -8.35
C GLU A 138 -10.59 -6.20 -8.70
N LYS A 139 -9.59 -6.01 -9.55
CA LYS A 139 -8.68 -7.08 -9.95
C LYS A 139 -7.87 -7.61 -8.76
N ILE A 140 -7.36 -6.70 -7.93
CA ILE A 140 -6.62 -7.00 -6.71
C ILE A 140 -7.53 -7.75 -5.72
N TRP A 141 -8.75 -7.27 -5.53
CA TRP A 141 -9.72 -7.89 -4.64
C TRP A 141 -10.02 -9.34 -5.06
N ASN A 142 -10.42 -9.55 -6.31
CA ASN A 142 -10.78 -10.87 -6.82
C ASN A 142 -9.61 -11.86 -6.76
N LEU A 143 -8.37 -11.41 -7.07
CA LEU A 143 -7.19 -12.25 -6.94
C LEU A 143 -6.86 -12.55 -5.47
N SER A 144 -7.13 -11.63 -4.56
CA SER A 144 -6.96 -11.85 -3.11
C SER A 144 -7.98 -12.85 -2.57
N GLU A 145 -9.23 -12.82 -3.06
CA GLU A 145 -10.23 -13.86 -2.73
C GLU A 145 -9.79 -15.25 -3.22
N ALA A 146 -9.22 -15.33 -4.43
CA ALA A 146 -8.69 -16.59 -4.93
C ALA A 146 -7.53 -17.14 -4.08
N ILE A 147 -6.69 -16.27 -3.52
CA ILE A 147 -5.65 -16.64 -2.54
C ILE A 147 -6.30 -17.13 -1.25
N LEU A 148 -7.25 -16.37 -0.70
CA LEU A 148 -7.91 -16.70 0.57
C LEU A 148 -8.59 -18.07 0.52
N HIS A 149 -9.23 -18.37 -0.60
CA HIS A 149 -9.95 -19.64 -0.81
C HIS A 149 -9.09 -20.73 -1.47
N GLU A 150 -7.78 -20.50 -1.61
CA GLU A 150 -6.82 -21.44 -2.21
C GLU A 150 -7.31 -22.00 -3.57
N GLN A 151 -7.87 -21.13 -4.42
CA GLN A 151 -8.49 -21.52 -5.69
C GLN A 151 -7.46 -21.60 -6.82
N VAL A 152 -7.47 -22.70 -7.56
CA VAL A 152 -6.65 -22.85 -8.76
C VAL A 152 -7.28 -22.10 -9.92
N LEU A 153 -6.51 -21.25 -10.57
CA LEU A 153 -6.94 -20.39 -11.67
C LEU A 153 -6.28 -20.77 -12.98
N ASP A 154 -7.03 -20.62 -14.07
CA ASP A 154 -6.51 -20.52 -15.43
C ASP A 154 -6.32 -19.04 -15.77
N ILE A 155 -5.09 -18.60 -15.88
CA ILE A 155 -4.72 -17.20 -16.16
C ILE A 155 -4.25 -17.07 -17.60
N ILE A 156 -4.77 -16.06 -18.32
CA ILE A 156 -4.23 -15.60 -19.60
C ILE A 156 -3.28 -14.45 -19.33
N TYR A 157 -1.99 -14.65 -19.61
CA TYR A 157 -0.90 -13.73 -19.27
C TYR A 157 -0.16 -13.24 -20.52
N GLN A 158 -0.02 -11.92 -20.64
CA GLN A 158 0.76 -11.26 -21.68
C GLN A 158 2.22 -11.13 -21.25
N LYS A 159 3.13 -11.83 -21.91
CA LYS A 159 4.57 -11.65 -21.64
C LYS A 159 5.07 -10.31 -22.24
N PRO A 160 6.08 -9.69 -21.60
CA PRO A 160 6.75 -8.56 -22.24
C PRO A 160 7.37 -8.98 -23.57
N TYR A 161 7.31 -8.11 -24.55
CA TYR A 161 7.87 -8.34 -25.90
C TYR A 161 7.29 -9.55 -26.67
N SER A 162 6.11 -10.04 -26.28
CA SER A 162 5.42 -11.11 -26.97
C SER A 162 4.04 -10.64 -27.41
N GLU A 163 3.70 -10.85 -28.66
CA GLU A 163 2.35 -10.57 -29.18
C GLU A 163 1.34 -11.64 -28.73
N SER A 164 1.82 -12.83 -28.34
CA SER A 164 0.95 -13.92 -27.91
C SER A 164 0.79 -13.98 -26.41
N SER A 165 -0.47 -14.10 -25.97
CA SER A 165 -0.81 -14.40 -24.58
C SER A 165 -0.66 -15.89 -24.31
N LYS A 166 -0.26 -16.25 -23.08
CA LYS A 166 -0.09 -17.64 -22.66
C LYS A 166 -1.08 -17.99 -21.56
N ARG A 167 -1.85 -19.09 -21.76
CA ARG A 167 -2.66 -19.67 -20.70
C ARG A 167 -1.78 -20.46 -19.75
N GLN A 168 -2.01 -20.29 -18.45
CA GLN A 168 -1.29 -20.98 -17.38
C GLN A 168 -2.28 -21.37 -16.28
N THR A 169 -2.22 -22.63 -15.84
CA THR A 169 -2.98 -23.10 -14.68
C THR A 169 -2.09 -22.96 -13.44
N VAL A 170 -2.55 -22.16 -12.47
CA VAL A 170 -1.74 -21.73 -11.34
C VAL A 170 -2.56 -21.70 -10.06
N LEU A 171 -1.90 -21.88 -8.92
CA LEU A 171 -2.45 -21.59 -7.60
C LEU A 171 -1.87 -20.25 -7.12
N PRO A 172 -2.67 -19.18 -6.99
CA PRO A 172 -2.25 -17.93 -6.38
C PRO A 172 -1.92 -18.14 -4.90
N VAL A 173 -0.82 -17.59 -4.42
CA VAL A 173 -0.38 -17.78 -3.02
C VAL A 173 -0.10 -16.49 -2.29
N SER A 174 0.24 -15.40 -3.00
CA SER A 174 0.50 -14.09 -2.42
C SER A 174 0.28 -12.96 -3.43
N LEU A 175 -0.12 -11.81 -2.94
CA LEU A 175 -0.23 -10.59 -3.73
C LEU A 175 0.44 -9.45 -2.97
N TYR A 176 1.28 -8.69 -3.66
CA TYR A 176 2.00 -7.56 -3.06
C TYR A 176 2.23 -6.43 -4.06
N TYR A 177 2.58 -5.28 -3.53
CA TYR A 177 2.95 -4.10 -4.28
C TYR A 177 4.46 -3.87 -4.22
N ASP A 178 5.06 -3.56 -5.37
CA ASP A 178 6.46 -3.19 -5.48
C ASP A 178 6.70 -2.29 -6.71
N ASN A 179 7.43 -1.22 -6.52
CA ASN A 179 7.92 -0.33 -7.58
C ASN A 179 6.87 -0.03 -8.68
N HIS A 180 5.75 0.59 -8.29
CA HIS A 180 4.60 0.99 -9.11
C HIS A 180 3.70 -0.15 -9.62
N TYR A 181 3.97 -1.42 -9.32
CA TYR A 181 3.18 -2.53 -9.82
C TYR A 181 2.70 -3.44 -8.70
N PHE A 182 1.53 -4.04 -8.93
CA PHE A 182 1.09 -5.18 -8.15
C PHE A 182 1.58 -6.48 -8.77
N TYR A 183 2.02 -7.39 -7.92
CA TYR A 183 2.55 -8.68 -8.30
C TYR A 183 1.79 -9.80 -7.60
N LEU A 184 1.46 -10.83 -8.39
CA LEU A 184 0.84 -12.07 -7.93
C LEU A 184 1.89 -13.17 -7.93
N VAL A 185 2.18 -13.75 -6.78
CA VAL A 185 2.97 -14.96 -6.69
C VAL A 185 2.05 -16.15 -6.90
N VAL A 186 2.44 -17.01 -7.79
CA VAL A 186 1.67 -18.20 -8.14
C VAL A 186 2.54 -19.45 -8.16
N TYR A 187 1.97 -20.56 -7.74
CA TYR A 187 2.55 -21.89 -7.97
C TYR A 187 2.06 -22.41 -9.30
N GLN A 188 2.98 -22.64 -10.24
CA GLN A 188 2.66 -23.22 -11.54
C GLN A 188 2.48 -24.74 -11.43
N LEU A 189 1.30 -25.25 -11.67
CA LEU A 189 1.01 -26.70 -11.56
C LEU A 189 1.87 -27.53 -12.53
N LYS A 190 2.07 -27.02 -13.75
CA LYS A 190 2.82 -27.74 -14.80
C LYS A 190 4.30 -27.93 -14.48
N HIS A 191 4.92 -26.98 -13.80
CA HIS A 191 6.36 -26.95 -13.55
C HIS A 191 6.74 -27.15 -12.08
N ALA A 192 5.73 -27.29 -11.20
CA ALA A 192 5.89 -27.42 -9.76
C ALA A 192 6.84 -26.34 -9.16
N THR A 193 6.68 -25.11 -9.58
CA THR A 193 7.56 -23.99 -9.16
C THR A 193 6.77 -22.71 -8.94
N TYR A 194 7.30 -21.84 -8.10
CA TYR A 194 6.74 -20.50 -7.89
C TYR A 194 7.29 -19.53 -8.92
N ILE A 195 6.40 -18.70 -9.42
CA ILE A 195 6.75 -17.56 -10.29
C ILE A 195 5.98 -16.32 -9.85
N THR A 196 6.46 -15.16 -10.27
CA THR A 196 5.79 -13.88 -10.05
C THR A 196 5.21 -13.36 -11.36
N LEU A 197 3.93 -12.95 -11.31
CA LEU A 197 3.20 -12.36 -12.43
C LEU A 197 2.82 -10.92 -12.09
N ARG A 198 3.06 -9.99 -13.00
CA ARG A 198 2.55 -8.61 -12.87
C ARG A 198 1.03 -8.62 -13.11
N VAL A 199 0.28 -8.03 -12.20
CA VAL A 199 -1.19 -8.01 -12.24
C VAL A 199 -1.73 -7.26 -13.46
N ASP A 200 -1.06 -6.20 -13.90
CA ASP A 200 -1.42 -5.43 -15.11
C ASP A 200 -1.32 -6.26 -16.40
N ARG A 201 -0.51 -7.30 -16.42
CA ARG A 201 -0.32 -8.20 -17.58
C ARG A 201 -1.25 -9.42 -17.58
N ILE A 202 -2.03 -9.60 -16.53
CA ILE A 202 -3.09 -10.61 -16.49
C ILE A 202 -4.27 -10.07 -17.28
N GLN A 203 -4.57 -10.66 -18.45
CA GLN A 203 -5.68 -10.23 -19.30
C GLN A 203 -7.01 -10.71 -18.77
N SER A 204 -7.07 -11.99 -18.40
CA SER A 204 -8.25 -12.62 -17.81
C SER A 204 -7.86 -13.83 -16.97
N TRP A 205 -8.78 -14.27 -16.13
CA TRP A 205 -8.67 -15.52 -15.37
C TRP A 205 -10.05 -16.14 -15.17
N SER A 206 -10.05 -17.43 -14.91
CA SER A 206 -11.24 -18.20 -14.52
C SER A 206 -10.86 -19.30 -13.54
N PHE A 207 -11.82 -19.80 -12.79
CA PHE A 207 -11.60 -20.99 -11.97
C PHE A 207 -11.33 -22.19 -12.87
N SER A 208 -10.27 -22.94 -12.57
CA SER A 208 -9.88 -24.11 -13.37
C SER A 208 -10.73 -25.34 -13.09
N GLY A 209 -11.41 -25.39 -11.93
CA GLY A 209 -12.09 -26.60 -11.43
C GLY A 209 -11.14 -27.69 -10.91
N ILE A 210 -9.84 -27.43 -10.92
CA ILE A 210 -8.81 -28.38 -10.44
C ILE A 210 -8.63 -28.18 -8.93
N GLU A 211 -8.56 -29.27 -8.18
CA GLU A 211 -8.23 -29.24 -6.76
C GLU A 211 -6.81 -28.69 -6.54
N LYS A 212 -6.62 -28.00 -5.40
CA LYS A 212 -5.31 -27.46 -5.05
C LYS A 212 -4.27 -28.59 -4.92
N PRO A 213 -3.04 -28.40 -5.43
CA PRO A 213 -1.98 -29.38 -5.29
C PRO A 213 -1.55 -29.51 -3.82
N SER A 214 -1.17 -30.73 -3.42
CA SER A 214 -0.52 -30.93 -2.14
C SER A 214 0.91 -30.42 -2.22
N ILE A 215 1.19 -29.32 -1.52
CA ILE A 215 2.53 -28.72 -1.44
C ILE A 215 3.10 -29.05 -0.07
N SER A 216 4.32 -29.60 -0.03
CA SER A 216 4.99 -29.94 1.24
C SER A 216 5.21 -28.68 2.09
N TYR A 217 5.21 -28.82 3.42
CA TYR A 217 5.41 -27.69 4.33
C TYR A 217 6.74 -26.94 4.08
N ARG A 218 7.78 -27.65 3.61
CA ARG A 218 9.10 -27.08 3.29
C ARG A 218 9.06 -26.21 2.04
N ASP A 219 8.18 -26.57 1.08
CA ASP A 219 8.09 -25.92 -0.23
C ASP A 219 6.97 -24.86 -0.27
N LYS A 220 6.25 -24.64 0.85
CA LYS A 220 5.24 -23.61 0.94
C LYS A 220 5.88 -22.22 0.87
N PHE A 221 5.32 -21.37 0.02
CA PHE A 221 5.67 -19.96 -0.05
C PHE A 221 5.38 -19.25 1.28
N ARG A 222 6.32 -18.44 1.75
CA ARG A 222 6.18 -17.66 2.98
C ARG A 222 6.48 -16.20 2.67
N ASP A 223 5.47 -15.35 2.76
CA ASP A 223 5.59 -13.91 2.48
C ASP A 223 6.65 -13.20 3.34
N GLY A 224 6.75 -13.54 4.60
CA GLY A 224 7.65 -12.90 5.56
C GLY A 224 9.12 -13.11 5.24
N ASP A 225 9.49 -14.33 4.82
CA ASP A 225 10.88 -14.69 4.56
C ASP A 225 11.42 -13.99 3.29
N ILE A 226 10.54 -13.75 2.32
CA ILE A 226 10.92 -13.20 1.02
C ILE A 226 11.01 -11.67 1.04
N ARG A 227 10.19 -10.99 1.86
CA ARG A 227 10.18 -9.52 1.92
C ARG A 227 11.54 -8.91 2.29
N ASN A 228 12.27 -9.54 3.20
CA ASN A 228 13.54 -9.03 3.71
C ASN A 228 14.75 -9.39 2.82
N GLU A 229 14.59 -10.30 1.87
CA GLU A 229 15.68 -10.81 1.00
C GLU A 229 15.54 -10.34 -0.45
N ARG A 230 14.44 -9.65 -0.77
CA ARG A 230 14.04 -9.32 -2.13
C ARG A 230 14.41 -7.89 -2.50
N VAL A 231 15.01 -7.71 -3.66
CA VAL A 231 15.30 -6.41 -4.28
C VAL A 231 14.27 -6.05 -5.34
N ASP A 232 13.63 -7.06 -5.91
CA ASP A 232 12.62 -6.93 -6.96
C ASP A 232 11.51 -7.98 -6.82
N ALA A 233 10.60 -7.96 -7.76
CA ALA A 233 9.46 -8.86 -7.80
C ALA A 233 9.77 -10.30 -8.21
N PHE A 234 11.01 -10.63 -8.57
CA PHE A 234 11.37 -11.96 -9.04
C PHE A 234 11.81 -12.86 -7.89
N ILE A 235 11.52 -14.15 -8.04
CA ILE A 235 11.97 -15.18 -7.11
C ILE A 235 13.26 -15.79 -7.69
N GLY A 236 14.33 -15.77 -6.93
CA GLY A 236 15.64 -16.30 -7.29
C GLY A 236 16.20 -17.23 -6.22
N LYS A 237 17.37 -17.80 -6.51
CA LYS A 237 18.10 -18.57 -5.52
C LYS A 237 18.67 -17.63 -4.47
N LYS A 238 18.48 -17.95 -3.19
CA LYS A 238 19.08 -17.23 -2.06
C LYS A 238 20.59 -17.35 -2.09
N ILE A 239 21.29 -16.23 -1.95
CA ILE A 239 22.77 -16.13 -1.90
C ILE A 239 23.18 -15.22 -0.76
N SER A 240 24.33 -15.50 -0.17
CA SER A 240 25.03 -14.60 0.74
C SER A 240 25.95 -13.69 -0.06
N ILE A 241 25.88 -12.39 0.21
CA ILE A 241 26.56 -11.34 -0.56
C ILE A 241 27.44 -10.53 0.37
N GLU A 242 28.62 -10.19 -0.12
CA GLU A 242 29.51 -9.22 0.51
C GLU A 242 29.80 -8.09 -0.48
N ILE A 243 29.69 -6.85 0.00
CA ILE A 243 29.99 -5.64 -0.77
C ILE A 243 30.80 -4.66 0.06
N GLU A 244 31.56 -3.81 -0.60
CA GLU A 244 32.02 -2.54 -0.08
C GLU A 244 31.18 -1.41 -0.67
N TYR A 245 30.83 -0.43 0.17
CA TYR A 245 30.00 0.71 -0.21
C TYR A 245 30.59 2.02 0.33
N LEU A 246 30.68 3.03 -0.55
CA LEU A 246 31.40 4.27 -0.25
C LEU A 246 30.52 5.36 0.41
N TYR A 247 29.23 5.41 0.08
CA TYR A 247 28.34 6.47 0.56
C TYR A 247 27.69 6.14 1.91
N ASP A 248 26.54 6.77 2.20
CA ASP A 248 25.82 6.58 3.45
C ASP A 248 25.42 5.10 3.62
N PRO A 249 25.90 4.43 4.68
CA PRO A 249 25.55 3.04 4.98
C PRO A 249 24.04 2.76 5.08
N THR A 250 23.25 3.77 5.44
CA THR A 250 21.79 3.62 5.57
C THR A 250 21.14 3.23 4.24
N ILE A 251 21.67 3.66 3.10
CA ILE A 251 21.17 3.28 1.77
C ILE A 251 21.15 1.76 1.56
N VAL A 252 22.21 1.09 2.01
CA VAL A 252 22.31 -0.38 1.95
C VAL A 252 21.38 -1.03 2.98
N MET A 253 21.35 -0.49 4.21
CA MET A 253 20.54 -1.05 5.31
C MET A 253 19.03 -0.89 5.07
N ASP A 254 18.62 0.22 4.46
CA ASP A 254 17.21 0.46 4.10
C ASP A 254 16.77 -0.46 2.94
N GLN A 255 17.68 -0.73 1.99
CA GLN A 255 17.40 -1.65 0.89
C GLN A 255 17.41 -3.12 1.31
N PHE A 256 18.34 -3.48 2.21
CA PHE A 256 18.54 -4.83 2.73
C PHE A 256 18.45 -4.83 4.25
N PRO A 257 17.23 -4.99 4.83
CA PRO A 257 17.06 -4.93 6.28
C PRO A 257 17.86 -5.97 7.06
N ASN A 258 18.34 -7.03 6.39
CA ASN A 258 19.19 -8.06 6.96
C ASN A 258 20.70 -7.75 6.84
N ALA A 259 21.07 -6.60 6.25
CA ALA A 259 22.48 -6.22 6.05
C ALA A 259 23.18 -5.94 7.38
N LYS A 260 24.40 -6.47 7.52
CA LYS A 260 25.27 -6.27 8.66
C LYS A 260 26.54 -5.59 8.21
N ILE A 261 26.97 -4.58 8.96
CA ILE A 261 28.29 -3.98 8.78
C ILE A 261 29.32 -4.93 9.42
N VAL A 262 30.25 -5.42 8.61
CA VAL A 262 31.31 -6.32 9.05
C VAL A 262 32.70 -5.64 9.12
N GLY A 263 32.84 -4.44 8.54
CA GLY A 263 34.09 -3.67 8.61
C GLY A 263 33.92 -2.25 8.03
N LYS A 264 34.96 -1.42 8.28
CA LYS A 264 35.11 -0.10 7.65
C LYS A 264 36.58 0.14 7.34
N ASN A 265 36.89 0.64 6.16
CA ASN A 265 38.24 0.96 5.75
C ASN A 265 38.27 2.12 4.74
N GLY A 266 39.03 3.18 5.02
CA GLY A 266 39.26 4.28 4.07
C GLY A 266 37.99 4.95 3.50
N GLY A 267 36.94 5.08 4.29
CA GLY A 267 35.64 5.62 3.86
C GLY A 267 34.67 4.58 3.31
N TRP A 268 35.13 3.38 3.00
CA TRP A 268 34.29 2.26 2.56
C TRP A 268 33.70 1.51 3.77
N THR A 269 32.44 1.15 3.67
CA THR A 269 31.76 0.28 4.65
C THR A 269 31.56 -1.09 4.03
N HIS A 270 32.07 -2.13 4.69
CA HIS A 270 31.92 -3.52 4.28
C HIS A 270 30.65 -4.11 4.86
N PHE A 271 29.78 -4.63 4.00
CA PHE A 271 28.50 -5.24 4.35
C PHE A 271 28.46 -6.72 4.00
N GLN A 272 27.74 -7.48 4.83
CA GLN A 272 27.33 -8.85 4.54
C GLN A 272 25.81 -8.95 4.70
N PHE A 273 25.12 -9.52 3.71
CA PHE A 273 23.67 -9.74 3.73
C PHE A 273 23.24 -10.90 2.83
N GLU A 274 22.02 -11.34 3.03
CA GLU A 274 21.39 -12.36 2.19
C GLU A 274 20.41 -11.70 1.23
N SER A 275 20.40 -12.13 -0.02
CA SER A 275 19.43 -11.70 -1.03
C SER A 275 19.18 -12.80 -2.04
N GLN A 276 18.18 -12.60 -2.88
CA GLN A 276 17.89 -13.50 -3.98
C GLN A 276 18.66 -13.07 -5.23
N HIS A 277 19.32 -14.03 -5.88
CA HIS A 277 20.04 -13.80 -7.14
C HIS A 277 19.03 -13.57 -8.29
N THR A 278 18.71 -12.31 -8.51
CA THR A 278 17.71 -11.86 -9.51
C THR A 278 18.27 -10.75 -10.39
N PRO A 279 17.66 -10.48 -11.55
CA PRO A 279 18.02 -9.31 -12.35
C PRO A 279 17.87 -7.97 -11.59
N GLY A 280 16.97 -7.86 -10.62
CA GLY A 280 16.78 -6.66 -9.83
C GLY A 280 17.94 -6.39 -8.88
N LEU A 281 18.46 -7.42 -8.22
CA LEU A 281 19.67 -7.29 -7.42
C LEU A 281 20.84 -6.73 -8.26
N LYS A 282 21.05 -7.29 -9.45
CA LYS A 282 22.10 -6.82 -10.35
C LYS A 282 21.87 -5.36 -10.77
N ARG A 283 20.65 -4.99 -11.14
CA ARG A 283 20.30 -3.60 -11.50
C ARG A 283 20.51 -2.64 -10.33
N TRP A 284 20.14 -3.03 -9.12
CA TRP A 284 20.37 -2.20 -7.95
C TRP A 284 21.86 -1.96 -7.72
N LEU A 285 22.68 -3.01 -7.76
CA LEU A 285 24.14 -2.90 -7.63
C LEU A 285 24.74 -2.02 -8.72
N LEU A 286 24.36 -2.21 -9.99
CA LEU A 286 24.80 -1.37 -11.11
C LEU A 286 24.36 0.09 -10.97
N GLY A 287 23.17 0.32 -10.37
CA GLY A 287 22.66 1.66 -10.10
C GLY A 287 23.45 2.46 -9.07
N GLN A 288 24.29 1.80 -8.25
CA GLN A 288 25.18 2.46 -7.30
C GLN A 288 26.48 2.98 -7.97
N GLY A 289 26.72 2.64 -9.24
CA GLY A 289 27.90 3.07 -9.99
C GLY A 289 29.22 2.63 -9.33
N GLU A 290 30.15 3.57 -9.22
CA GLU A 290 31.47 3.38 -8.59
C GLU A 290 31.43 3.26 -7.06
N ALA A 291 30.29 3.57 -6.47
CA ALA A 291 30.14 3.54 -5.00
C ALA A 291 29.99 2.11 -4.43
N VAL A 292 29.84 1.09 -5.25
CA VAL A 292 29.72 -0.29 -4.81
C VAL A 292 30.76 -1.20 -5.45
N THR A 293 31.37 -2.07 -4.64
CA THR A 293 32.20 -3.17 -5.11
C THR A 293 31.62 -4.47 -4.56
N VAL A 294 31.28 -5.40 -5.44
CA VAL A 294 30.81 -6.75 -5.05
C VAL A 294 32.05 -7.62 -4.81
N LEU A 295 32.16 -8.16 -3.59
CA LEU A 295 33.28 -9.01 -3.16
C LEU A 295 32.94 -10.50 -3.29
N SER A 296 31.73 -10.88 -2.92
CA SER A 296 31.23 -12.26 -3.01
C SER A 296 29.72 -12.32 -3.23
N PRO A 297 29.18 -13.45 -3.75
CA PRO A 297 29.85 -14.63 -4.24
C PRO A 297 30.47 -14.46 -5.63
N ARG A 298 31.46 -15.28 -5.98
CA ARG A 298 32.18 -15.18 -7.26
C ARG A 298 31.26 -15.15 -8.49
N ILE A 299 30.18 -15.91 -8.48
CA ILE A 299 29.21 -15.92 -9.58
C ILE A 299 28.60 -14.54 -9.83
N LEU A 300 28.29 -13.79 -8.77
CA LEU A 300 27.76 -12.43 -8.88
C LEU A 300 28.84 -11.44 -9.35
N VAL A 301 30.07 -11.60 -8.84
CA VAL A 301 31.21 -10.78 -9.28
C VAL A 301 31.46 -10.91 -10.77
N GLU A 302 31.49 -12.14 -11.29
CA GLU A 302 31.70 -12.39 -12.74
C GLU A 302 30.53 -11.87 -13.58
N ASP A 303 29.30 -12.05 -13.12
CA ASP A 303 28.10 -11.51 -13.80
C ASP A 303 28.12 -9.96 -13.86
N MET A 304 28.57 -9.30 -12.79
CA MET A 304 28.77 -7.84 -12.76
C MET A 304 29.83 -7.40 -13.74
N LYS A 305 31.03 -8.05 -13.73
CA LYS A 305 32.12 -7.73 -14.64
C LYS A 305 31.69 -7.85 -16.09
N GLN A 306 31.05 -8.95 -16.47
CA GLN A 306 30.55 -9.16 -17.81
C GLN A 306 29.58 -8.05 -18.23
N THR A 307 28.63 -7.72 -17.36
CA THR A 307 27.63 -6.68 -17.67
C THR A 307 28.27 -5.31 -17.84
N VAL A 308 29.22 -4.93 -16.97
CA VAL A 308 29.94 -3.66 -17.08
C VAL A 308 30.73 -3.61 -18.39
N GLN A 309 31.40 -4.72 -18.77
CA GLN A 309 32.12 -4.78 -20.06
C GLN A 309 31.18 -4.61 -21.26
N GLU A 310 30.02 -5.30 -21.26
CA GLU A 310 29.00 -5.15 -22.29
C GLU A 310 28.43 -3.71 -22.35
N MET A 311 28.36 -3.02 -21.21
CA MET A 311 27.98 -1.59 -21.16
C MET A 311 29.05 -0.72 -21.81
N ILE A 312 30.33 -0.90 -21.46
CA ILE A 312 31.47 -0.15 -22.02
C ILE A 312 31.50 -0.31 -23.55
N ASP A 313 31.28 -1.52 -24.04
CA ASP A 313 31.34 -1.82 -25.50
C ASP A 313 30.23 -1.10 -26.29
N LYS A 314 29.13 -0.69 -25.66
CA LYS A 314 28.07 0.12 -26.31
C LYS A 314 28.42 1.61 -26.47
N TYR A 315 29.42 2.10 -25.75
CA TYR A 315 29.87 3.50 -25.80
C TYR A 315 31.15 3.68 -26.65
N ARG A 316 31.66 2.60 -27.25
CA ARG A 316 32.73 2.60 -28.26
C ARG A 316 32.14 2.67 -29.68
#